data_712d9aa394919c49e7770a17588a4474
#
_entry.id   712d9aa394919c49e7770a17588a4474
#
_cell.length_a   1.000
_cell.length_b   1.000
_cell.length_c   1.000
_cell.angle_alpha   90.00
_cell.angle_beta   90.00
_cell.angle_gamma   90.00
#
_symmetry.space_group_name_H-M   'P 1'
#
loop_
_entity.id
_entity.type
_entity.pdbx_description
1 polymer ?
#
loop_
_entity_poly.entity_id
_entity_poly.type
_entity_poly.pdbx_seq_one_letter_code
_entity_poly.pdbx_strand_id
1 'polypeptide(L)'
;MATINGVQIRRALADTGASLNLIALSTLEAVGLAGKRILGAPMEITRFRGSAESTEGYVQLALRVGPIAALTRFHVINSEVSYHVLLGRPWLHKYRLIPSTYHQCVKGRLNRRPIRIPANHNLFSLGEVNFVETMFYDELEPDNESFMPGTPRALVLEEEEGRGTCNLRDL
;
A
#
# COMPACT_ATOMS: atom_id res chain seq x y z
N MET A 1 -9.37 -7.20 -5.36
CA MET A 1 -10.54 -6.36 -5.00
C MET A 1 -10.54 -6.10 -3.51
N ALA A 2 -10.93 -4.91 -3.09
CA ALA A 2 -11.10 -4.54 -1.69
C ALA A 2 -12.54 -4.08 -1.44
N THR A 3 -13.11 -4.41 -0.26
CA THR A 3 -14.45 -3.96 0.15
C THR A 3 -14.43 -3.46 1.59
N ILE A 4 -15.28 -2.47 1.88
CA ILE A 4 -15.56 -1.99 3.23
C ILE A 4 -17.05 -2.22 3.50
N ASN A 5 -17.36 -2.95 4.57
CA ASN A 5 -18.74 -3.34 4.92
C ASN A 5 -19.53 -3.90 3.72
N GLY A 6 -18.87 -4.61 2.82
CA GLY A 6 -19.47 -5.17 1.61
C GLY A 6 -19.48 -4.24 0.40
N VAL A 7 -19.23 -2.94 0.57
CA VAL A 7 -19.15 -1.98 -0.54
C VAL A 7 -17.77 -2.03 -1.16
N GLN A 8 -17.70 -2.16 -2.48
CA GLN A 8 -16.45 -2.22 -3.22
C GLN A 8 -15.75 -0.87 -3.24
N ILE A 9 -14.43 -0.89 -2.93
CA ILE A 9 -13.55 0.27 -3.04
C ILE A 9 -12.51 0.03 -4.14
N ARG A 10 -12.24 1.05 -4.95
CA ARG A 10 -11.34 0.92 -6.12
C ARG A 10 -9.89 1.18 -5.76
N ARG A 11 -9.61 2.10 -4.84
CA ARG A 11 -8.26 2.58 -4.51
C ARG A 11 -7.93 2.28 -3.05
N ALA A 12 -7.40 1.09 -2.80
CA ALA A 12 -6.78 0.72 -1.54
C ALA A 12 -5.26 0.73 -1.73
N LEU A 13 -4.59 1.69 -1.13
CA LEU A 13 -3.14 1.86 -1.23
C LEU A 13 -2.46 1.10 -0.09
N ALA A 14 -1.47 0.26 -0.39
CA ALA A 14 -0.60 -0.38 0.60
C ALA A 14 0.69 0.43 0.72
N ASP A 15 0.95 1.00 1.90
CA ASP A 15 2.06 1.92 2.13
C ASP A 15 2.90 1.49 3.34
N THR A 16 4.15 1.10 3.10
CA THR A 16 5.11 0.72 4.15
C THR A 16 5.65 1.92 4.94
N GLY A 17 5.55 3.12 4.40
CA GLY A 17 5.96 4.36 5.06
C GLY A 17 4.92 4.87 6.08
N ALA A 18 3.65 4.52 5.91
CA ALA A 18 2.59 5.02 6.76
C ALA A 18 2.52 4.29 8.11
N SER A 19 2.47 5.06 9.21
CA SER A 19 2.34 4.56 10.58
C SER A 19 0.90 4.22 10.98
N LEU A 20 -0.09 4.65 10.20
CA LEU A 20 -1.52 4.47 10.45
C LEU A 20 -2.21 3.90 9.20
N ASN A 21 -3.38 3.28 9.42
CA ASN A 21 -4.32 3.09 8.33
C ASN A 21 -5.23 4.32 8.27
N LEU A 22 -5.44 4.86 7.08
CA LEU A 22 -6.24 6.08 6.88
C LEU A 22 -7.45 5.80 5.99
N ILE A 23 -8.52 6.56 6.21
CA ILE A 23 -9.70 6.61 5.36
C ILE A 23 -10.12 8.06 5.18
N ALA A 24 -10.43 8.46 3.95
CA ALA A 24 -10.99 9.77 3.69
C ALA A 24 -12.43 9.86 4.19
N LEU A 25 -12.82 11.00 4.75
CA LEU A 25 -14.20 11.26 5.19
C LEU A 25 -15.18 11.08 4.02
N SER A 26 -14.83 11.57 2.84
CA SER A 26 -15.62 11.38 1.61
C SER A 26 -15.82 9.90 1.25
N THR A 27 -14.87 9.04 1.56
CA THR A 27 -15.01 7.59 1.36
C THR A 27 -16.02 7.00 2.35
N LEU A 28 -16.02 7.44 3.63
CA LEU A 28 -17.04 7.01 4.61
C LEU A 28 -18.45 7.39 4.16
N GLU A 29 -18.62 8.58 3.64
CA GLU A 29 -19.89 9.06 3.10
C GLU A 29 -20.33 8.21 1.91
N ALA A 30 -19.42 7.97 0.95
CA ALA A 30 -19.69 7.20 -0.25
C ALA A 30 -20.06 5.72 0.02
N VAL A 31 -19.56 5.13 1.12
CA VAL A 31 -19.93 3.76 1.53
C VAL A 31 -21.14 3.73 2.47
N GLY A 32 -21.86 4.84 2.60
CA GLY A 32 -23.10 4.93 3.41
C GLY A 32 -22.86 4.98 4.93
N LEU A 33 -21.69 5.44 5.37
CA LEU A 33 -21.30 5.51 6.78
C LEU A 33 -21.14 6.94 7.29
N ALA A 34 -21.74 7.92 6.64
CA ALA A 34 -21.69 9.35 7.01
C ALA A 34 -22.07 9.64 8.46
N GLY A 35 -23.02 8.87 9.02
CA GLY A 35 -23.47 8.98 10.41
C GLY A 35 -22.70 8.13 11.41
N LYS A 36 -21.65 7.42 11.00
CA LYS A 36 -20.90 6.57 11.91
C LYS A 36 -20.12 7.40 12.91
N ARG A 37 -20.29 7.09 14.20
CA ARG A 37 -19.56 7.77 15.27
C ARG A 37 -18.06 7.57 15.12
N ILE A 38 -17.33 8.65 14.93
CA ILE A 38 -15.88 8.71 15.00
C ILE A 38 -15.49 8.67 16.47
N LEU A 39 -14.52 7.80 16.80
CA LEU A 39 -14.08 7.52 18.16
C LEU A 39 -12.67 8.09 18.39
N GLY A 40 -12.35 8.31 19.66
CA GLY A 40 -11.02 8.80 20.06
C GLY A 40 -10.81 10.30 19.82
N ALA A 41 -9.64 10.77 20.20
CA ALA A 41 -9.23 12.14 19.99
C ALA A 41 -8.54 12.29 18.61
N PRO A 42 -8.57 13.50 18.03
CA PRO A 42 -7.76 13.84 16.88
C PRO A 42 -6.28 13.57 17.16
N MET A 43 -5.57 13.12 16.12
CA MET A 43 -4.13 12.90 16.14
C MET A 43 -3.49 13.71 15.04
N GLU A 44 -2.36 14.34 15.37
CA GLU A 44 -1.55 15.00 14.37
C GLU A 44 -0.75 13.99 13.56
N ILE A 45 -0.81 14.08 12.24
CA ILE A 45 -0.03 13.29 11.30
C ILE A 45 0.78 14.23 10.42
N THR A 46 2.02 13.85 10.14
CA THR A 46 2.90 14.61 9.25
C THR A 46 2.86 13.99 7.86
N ARG A 47 2.55 14.79 6.85
CA ARG A 47 2.64 14.40 5.45
C ARG A 47 4.09 14.47 4.96
N PHE A 48 4.37 13.83 3.83
CA PHE A 48 5.69 13.78 3.23
C PHE A 48 6.37 15.16 3.06
N ARG A 49 5.61 16.22 2.83
CA ARG A 49 6.13 17.60 2.70
C ARG A 49 6.27 18.33 4.05
N GLY A 50 6.12 17.63 5.18
CA GLY A 50 6.24 18.24 6.51
C GLY A 50 5.00 19.04 6.97
N SER A 51 3.94 19.10 6.16
CA SER A 51 2.69 19.71 6.61
C SER A 51 2.00 18.81 7.64
N ALA A 52 1.68 19.38 8.79
CA ALA A 52 0.87 18.71 9.81
C ALA A 52 -0.60 18.72 9.40
N GLU A 53 -1.26 17.60 9.60
CA GLU A 53 -2.68 17.42 9.42
C GLU A 53 -3.25 16.70 10.63
N SER A 54 -4.48 17.06 11.04
CA SER A 54 -5.15 16.40 12.14
C SER A 54 -6.18 15.41 11.64
N THR A 55 -6.20 14.22 12.25
CA THR A 55 -7.29 13.27 12.02
C THR A 55 -8.50 13.64 12.83
N GLU A 56 -9.70 13.26 12.39
CA GLU A 56 -10.95 13.45 13.14
C GLU A 56 -11.13 12.41 14.27
N GLY A 57 -10.20 11.49 14.42
CA GLY A 57 -10.28 10.31 15.27
C GLY A 57 -10.22 9.04 14.45
N TYR A 58 -10.87 7.95 14.91
CA TYR A 58 -10.84 6.67 14.20
C TYR A 58 -12.21 5.99 14.13
N VAL A 59 -12.34 5.09 13.16
CA VAL A 59 -13.48 4.17 13.01
C VAL A 59 -12.98 2.74 12.88
N GLN A 60 -13.84 1.77 13.23
CA GLN A 60 -13.57 0.36 12.97
C GLN A 60 -14.53 -0.15 11.89
N LEU A 61 -13.99 -0.71 10.82
CA LEU A 61 -14.74 -1.15 9.65
C LEU A 61 -14.36 -2.58 9.27
N ALA A 62 -15.33 -3.33 8.77
CA ALA A 62 -15.08 -4.65 8.18
C ALA A 62 -14.42 -4.45 6.82
N LEU A 63 -13.10 -4.66 6.78
CA LEU A 63 -12.30 -4.59 5.57
C LEU A 63 -12.06 -5.99 5.01
N ARG A 64 -12.26 -6.16 3.72
CA ARG A 64 -11.80 -7.34 2.97
C ARG A 64 -10.81 -6.90 1.89
N VAL A 65 -9.65 -7.53 1.84
CA VAL A 65 -8.65 -7.35 0.78
C VAL A 65 -8.16 -8.73 0.35
N GLY A 66 -8.54 -9.17 -0.84
CA GLY A 66 -8.30 -10.54 -1.28
C GLY A 66 -8.87 -11.56 -0.30
N PRO A 67 -8.07 -12.52 0.21
CA PRO A 67 -8.51 -13.54 1.15
C PRO A 67 -8.60 -13.05 2.61
N ILE A 68 -8.09 -11.85 2.91
CA ILE A 68 -8.09 -11.29 4.27
C ILE A 68 -9.39 -10.52 4.49
N ALA A 69 -10.16 -10.95 5.50
CA ALA A 69 -11.36 -10.24 5.93
C ALA A 69 -11.29 -10.04 7.44
N ALA A 70 -11.30 -8.77 7.89
CA ALA A 70 -11.17 -8.45 9.30
C ALA A 70 -11.66 -7.06 9.66
N LEU A 71 -12.04 -6.88 10.91
CA LEU A 71 -12.28 -5.59 11.50
C LEU A 71 -10.95 -4.83 11.59
N THR A 72 -10.90 -3.68 10.93
CA THR A 72 -9.70 -2.85 10.80
C THR A 72 -9.97 -1.45 11.29
N ARG A 73 -9.04 -0.90 12.09
CA ARG A 73 -9.09 0.49 12.53
C ARG A 73 -8.52 1.39 11.44
N PHE A 74 -9.26 2.45 11.13
CA PHE A 74 -8.85 3.52 10.24
C PHE A 74 -8.94 4.86 10.96
N HIS A 75 -7.92 5.68 10.85
CA HIS A 75 -7.99 7.08 11.25
C HIS A 75 -8.63 7.88 10.12
N VAL A 76 -9.56 8.75 10.46
CA VAL A 76 -10.36 9.50 9.51
C VAL A 76 -9.66 10.82 9.22
N ILE A 77 -9.47 11.12 7.95
CA ILE A 77 -8.92 12.40 7.48
C ILE A 77 -9.96 13.14 6.66
N ASN A 78 -10.04 14.45 6.86
CA ASN A 78 -10.93 15.34 6.11
C ASN A 78 -10.12 16.11 5.06
N SER A 79 -9.49 15.37 4.14
CA SER A 79 -8.66 15.94 3.08
C SER A 79 -8.95 15.26 1.76
N GLU A 80 -8.75 16.00 0.68
CA GLU A 80 -8.75 15.44 -0.65
C GLU A 80 -7.49 14.59 -0.85
N VAL A 81 -7.71 13.29 -1.08
CA VAL A 81 -6.65 12.32 -1.34
C VAL A 81 -7.02 11.45 -2.52
N SER A 82 -6.01 10.96 -3.24
CA SER A 82 -6.21 10.13 -4.44
C SER A 82 -6.62 8.68 -4.13
N TYR A 83 -6.59 8.26 -2.88
CA TYR A 83 -6.97 6.91 -2.43
C TYR A 83 -8.27 6.94 -1.60
N HIS A 84 -8.99 5.83 -1.59
CA HIS A 84 -10.14 5.64 -0.69
C HIS A 84 -9.69 5.23 0.70
N VAL A 85 -8.75 4.30 0.78
CA VAL A 85 -8.10 3.88 2.03
C VAL A 85 -6.61 3.71 1.82
N LEU A 86 -5.86 3.98 2.88
CA LEU A 86 -4.43 3.69 2.97
C LEU A 86 -4.22 2.63 4.05
N LEU A 87 -3.56 1.55 3.67
CA LEU A 87 -3.22 0.42 4.53
C LEU A 87 -1.74 0.52 4.90
N GLY A 88 -1.48 1.08 6.07
CA GLY A 88 -0.14 1.28 6.58
C GLY A 88 0.44 0.04 7.28
N ARG A 89 1.57 0.26 7.96
CA ARG A 89 2.27 -0.77 8.73
C ARG A 89 1.38 -1.53 9.72
N PRO A 90 0.40 -0.91 10.41
CA PRO A 90 -0.45 -1.66 11.34
C PRO A 90 -1.21 -2.81 10.68
N TRP A 91 -1.69 -2.61 9.44
CA TRP A 91 -2.37 -3.66 8.69
C TRP A 91 -1.38 -4.65 8.08
N LEU A 92 -0.31 -4.16 7.46
CA LEU A 92 0.71 -4.97 6.82
C LEU A 92 1.39 -5.93 7.83
N HIS A 93 1.81 -5.42 8.98
CA HIS A 93 2.47 -6.21 10.02
C HIS A 93 1.53 -7.22 10.68
N LYS A 94 0.28 -6.82 10.95
CA LYS A 94 -0.73 -7.71 11.53
C LYS A 94 -0.90 -8.99 10.72
N TYR A 95 -0.84 -8.90 9.40
CA TYR A 95 -1.02 -10.03 8.49
C TYR A 95 0.28 -10.53 7.87
N ARG A 96 1.43 -10.02 8.33
CA ARG A 96 2.77 -10.39 7.84
C ARG A 96 2.86 -10.30 6.33
N LEU A 97 2.48 -9.14 5.80
CA LEU A 97 2.39 -8.86 4.38
C LEU A 97 3.57 -8.02 3.90
N ILE A 98 4.06 -8.32 2.72
CA ILE A 98 5.15 -7.62 2.07
C ILE A 98 4.64 -7.10 0.72
N PRO A 99 4.45 -5.78 0.57
CA PRO A 99 4.20 -5.18 -0.73
C PRO A 99 5.43 -5.30 -1.62
N SER A 100 5.20 -5.62 -2.88
CA SER A 100 6.22 -5.68 -3.91
C SER A 100 5.79 -4.82 -5.09
N THR A 101 6.42 -3.67 -5.25
CA THR A 101 6.17 -2.74 -6.35
C THR A 101 6.55 -3.38 -7.68
N TYR A 102 7.70 -4.06 -7.72
CA TYR A 102 8.17 -4.76 -8.92
C TYR A 102 7.18 -5.84 -9.41
N HIS A 103 6.66 -6.67 -8.48
CA HIS A 103 5.71 -7.74 -8.84
C HIS A 103 4.25 -7.27 -8.87
N GLN A 104 3.97 -6.01 -8.62
CA GLN A 104 2.64 -5.43 -8.55
C GLN A 104 1.68 -6.29 -7.72
N CYS A 105 2.08 -6.61 -6.49
CA CYS A 105 1.27 -7.42 -5.59
C CYS A 105 1.70 -7.26 -4.12
N VAL A 106 0.83 -7.70 -3.23
CA VAL A 106 1.17 -7.91 -1.82
C VAL A 106 1.28 -9.41 -1.58
N LYS A 107 2.39 -9.86 -1.01
CA LYS A 107 2.68 -11.28 -0.69
C LYS A 107 2.67 -11.48 0.81
N GLY A 108 2.31 -12.68 1.25
CA GLY A 108 2.36 -13.05 2.66
C GLY A 108 1.92 -14.47 2.92
N ARG A 109 1.60 -14.77 4.17
CA ARG A 109 1.07 -16.08 4.58
C ARG A 109 -0.18 -15.90 5.42
N LEU A 110 -1.24 -16.61 5.06
CA LEU A 110 -2.46 -16.70 5.83
C LEU A 110 -2.67 -18.18 6.22
N ASN A 111 -2.80 -18.46 7.53
CA ASN A 111 -2.93 -19.83 8.04
C ASN A 111 -1.84 -20.78 7.51
N ARG A 112 -0.58 -20.34 7.53
CA ARG A 112 0.63 -21.03 7.00
C ARG A 112 0.64 -21.26 5.48
N ARG A 113 -0.39 -20.85 4.75
CA ARG A 113 -0.44 -20.94 3.29
C ARG A 113 0.04 -19.63 2.65
N PRO A 114 0.85 -19.69 1.59
CA PRO A 114 1.26 -18.49 0.88
C PRO A 114 0.05 -17.84 0.22
N ILE A 115 -0.02 -16.52 0.30
CA ILE A 115 -1.04 -15.71 -0.38
C ILE A 115 -0.36 -14.67 -1.25
N ARG A 116 -1.00 -14.34 -2.37
CA ARG A 116 -0.65 -13.25 -3.26
C ARG A 116 -1.90 -12.46 -3.59
N ILE A 117 -1.89 -11.17 -3.29
CA ILE A 117 -2.96 -10.25 -3.62
C ILE A 117 -2.44 -9.37 -4.75
N PRO A 118 -2.89 -9.56 -6.00
CA PRO A 118 -2.43 -8.75 -7.11
C PRO A 118 -2.93 -7.31 -7.00
N ALA A 119 -2.13 -6.36 -7.45
CA ALA A 119 -2.56 -5.00 -7.66
C ALA A 119 -3.54 -4.92 -8.84
N ASN A 120 -4.26 -3.82 -8.93
CA ASN A 120 -5.07 -3.52 -10.10
C ASN A 120 -4.16 -2.89 -11.17
N HIS A 121 -4.23 -3.37 -12.42
CA HIS A 121 -3.42 -2.84 -13.51
C HIS A 121 -3.87 -1.43 -13.97
N ASN A 122 -5.09 -1.02 -13.67
CA ASN A 122 -5.64 0.30 -14.01
C ASN A 122 -5.71 1.19 -12.77
N LEU A 123 -4.56 1.53 -12.18
CA LEU A 123 -4.51 2.26 -10.91
C LEU A 123 -4.85 3.75 -11.04
N PHE A 124 -4.49 4.36 -12.16
CA PHE A 124 -4.69 5.78 -12.41
C PHE A 124 -5.21 6.00 -13.83
N SER A 125 -6.15 6.91 -14.01
CA SER A 125 -6.42 7.48 -15.33
C SER A 125 -5.25 8.39 -15.70
N LEU A 126 -4.96 8.52 -17.00
CA LEU A 126 -3.87 9.37 -17.52
C LEU A 126 -3.92 10.84 -17.01
N GLY A 127 -5.09 11.30 -16.56
CA GLY A 127 -5.25 12.64 -15.95
C GLY A 127 -4.95 12.72 -14.45
N GLU A 128 -4.71 11.58 -13.77
CA GLU A 128 -4.39 11.52 -12.34
C GLU A 128 -2.90 11.31 -12.06
N VAL A 129 -2.09 11.12 -13.11
CA VAL A 129 -0.64 11.07 -13.00
C VAL A 129 -0.15 12.50 -12.79
N ASN A 130 0.49 12.79 -11.66
CA ASN A 130 1.11 14.08 -11.43
C ASN A 130 2.18 14.33 -12.50
N PHE A 131 1.96 15.34 -13.32
CA PHE A 131 2.84 15.74 -14.43
C PHE A 131 4.30 15.98 -13.98
N VAL A 132 4.50 16.27 -12.71
CA VAL A 132 5.83 16.50 -12.12
C VAL A 132 6.68 15.23 -12.06
N GLU A 133 6.08 14.04 -11.89
CA GLU A 133 6.84 12.80 -11.85
C GLU A 133 7.31 12.34 -13.24
N THR A 134 6.55 12.64 -14.27
CA THR A 134 6.93 12.32 -15.66
C THR A 134 8.10 13.16 -16.15
N MET A 135 8.21 14.40 -15.72
CA MET A 135 9.33 15.28 -16.14
C MET A 135 10.70 14.82 -15.62
N PHE A 136 10.77 14.15 -14.48
CA PHE A 136 12.03 13.62 -13.93
C PHE A 136 12.57 12.39 -14.66
N TYR A 137 11.71 11.66 -15.38
CA TYR A 137 12.12 10.47 -16.14
C TYR A 137 12.49 10.79 -17.59
N ASP A 138 11.97 11.89 -18.15
CA ASP A 138 12.28 12.32 -19.52
C ASP A 138 13.64 13.05 -19.63
N GLU A 139 14.23 13.50 -18.49
CA GLU A 139 15.55 14.14 -18.46
C GLU A 139 16.72 13.16 -18.35
N LEU A 140 16.43 11.87 -18.09
CA LEU A 140 17.43 10.84 -18.25
C LEU A 140 17.47 10.45 -19.73
N GLU A 141 18.30 11.15 -20.51
CA GLU A 141 18.68 10.67 -21.83
C GLU A 141 19.13 9.21 -21.68
N PRO A 142 18.56 8.27 -22.46
CA PRO A 142 19.09 6.92 -22.44
C PRO A 142 20.52 7.03 -22.91
N ASP A 143 21.47 6.79 -22.01
CA ASP A 143 22.83 6.54 -22.40
C ASP A 143 22.78 5.56 -23.55
N ASN A 144 23.36 5.98 -24.68
CA ASN A 144 23.26 5.32 -25.99
C ASN A 144 24.06 4.01 -26.02
N GLU A 145 23.91 3.22 -24.96
CA GLU A 145 24.30 1.80 -24.92
C GLU A 145 23.08 0.97 -25.27
N SER A 146 23.10 0.45 -26.46
CA SER A 146 22.17 -0.48 -27.08
C SER A 146 21.63 -1.49 -26.06
N PHE A 147 20.46 -1.18 -25.46
CA PHE A 147 19.70 -2.15 -24.68
C PHE A 147 19.08 -3.14 -25.67
N MET A 148 19.82 -4.19 -25.98
CA MET A 148 19.27 -5.35 -26.67
C MET A 148 18.27 -6.04 -25.73
N PRO A 149 16.99 -6.20 -26.10
CA PRO A 149 16.04 -7.01 -25.34
C PRO A 149 16.38 -8.49 -25.59
N GLY A 150 17.22 -9.06 -24.76
CA GLY A 150 17.56 -10.46 -24.91
C GLY A 150 18.40 -10.97 -23.76
N THR A 151 17.83 -11.86 -22.99
CA THR A 151 18.35 -12.69 -21.91
C THR A 151 18.50 -12.02 -20.54
N PRO A 152 17.79 -12.51 -19.52
CA PRO A 152 18.08 -12.14 -18.14
C PRO A 152 19.48 -12.63 -17.81
N ARG A 153 20.40 -11.70 -17.62
CA ARG A 153 21.71 -11.99 -17.07
C ARG A 153 21.47 -12.56 -15.66
N ALA A 154 21.69 -13.85 -15.51
CA ALA A 154 21.75 -14.45 -14.19
C ALA A 154 22.82 -13.68 -13.42
N LEU A 155 22.43 -13.08 -12.29
CA LEU A 155 23.38 -12.60 -11.30
C LEU A 155 24.14 -13.83 -10.81
N VAL A 156 25.33 -14.03 -11.33
CA VAL A 156 26.32 -14.93 -10.75
C VAL A 156 26.75 -14.24 -9.46
N LEU A 157 26.16 -14.66 -8.35
CA LEU A 157 26.70 -14.37 -7.05
C LEU A 157 27.99 -15.20 -6.97
N GLU A 158 29.14 -14.54 -7.05
CA GLU A 158 30.39 -15.16 -6.69
C GLU A 158 30.26 -15.58 -5.22
N GLU A 159 30.30 -16.88 -4.97
CA GLU A 159 30.34 -17.45 -3.64
C GLU A 159 31.73 -17.09 -3.05
N GLU A 160 31.76 -16.04 -2.22
CA GLU A 160 32.84 -15.91 -1.25
C GLU A 160 32.65 -17.03 -0.21
N GLU A 161 33.54 -18.01 -0.27
CA GLU A 161 33.69 -19.03 0.78
C GLU A 161 34.07 -18.37 2.12
N GLY A 162 33.05 -18.18 2.96
CA GLY A 162 33.21 -17.61 4.31
C GLY A 162 32.06 -17.97 5.23
N ARG A 163 32.09 -19.21 5.73
CA ARG A 163 31.46 -19.73 6.96
C ARG A 163 30.41 -18.85 7.65
N GLY A 164 29.15 -19.19 7.46
CA GLY A 164 28.04 -18.68 8.28
C GLY A 164 26.73 -19.32 7.85
N THR A 165 26.47 -20.55 8.31
CA THR A 165 25.18 -21.22 8.08
C THR A 165 24.06 -20.48 8.79
N CYS A 166 23.32 -19.66 8.06
CA CYS A 166 22.06 -19.12 8.55
C CYS A 166 20.94 -20.11 8.22
N ASN A 167 20.43 -20.76 9.24
CA ASN A 167 19.38 -21.77 9.13
C ASN A 167 18.05 -21.08 8.86
N LEU A 168 17.53 -21.20 7.63
CA LEU A 168 16.26 -20.66 7.14
C LEU A 168 15.01 -21.41 7.67
N ARG A 169 15.08 -22.03 8.83
CA ARG A 169 13.95 -22.80 9.40
C ARG A 169 13.11 -22.04 10.43
N ASP A 170 13.49 -20.82 10.83
CA ASP A 170 12.79 -20.08 11.90
C ASP A 170 12.18 -18.74 11.47
N LEU A 171 11.70 -18.63 10.22
CA LEU A 171 10.87 -17.51 9.79
C LEU A 171 9.53 -17.97 9.22
#